data_a2b9aa96d0bc2e5a6b8958becfeafe87
#
_entry.id   a2b9aa96d0bc2e5a6b8958becfeafe87
#
_cell.length_a   1.000
_cell.length_b   1.000
_cell.length_c   1.000
_cell.angle_alpha   90.00
_cell.angle_beta   90.00
_cell.angle_gamma   90.00
#
_symmetry.space_group_name_H-M   'P 1'
#
loop_
_entity.id
_entity.type
_entity.pdbx_description
1 polymer ?
#
loop_
_entity_poly.entity_id
_entity_poly.type
_entity_poly.pdbx_seq_one_letter_code
_entity_poly.pdbx_strand_id
1 'polypeptide(L)'
;MASVSAGGALLAPRPLFADRGRVAPAIANPTASPKNTSFASLKQIHAGLLNVGYAEAGPANGPAVILLQGWPYDIYSYVDVAPLLASAGYRVIVPFLRGFGTTRFVSSETFRNGQQSVVALDIIALMDALKIDKAILAGFDWGGRTADIIAVLWPERCKALVSVSGYLIPSPAANRAPLPPKAELQWWYQFYFATERGRDGYDKYRHDFAKLIWQIASPKWNFDDATFDRSAASFDNPDHVAIVIHSYRWRLGLVEGEPKYEDLEKRLAVGPVITVPTITLEGDANGAPHYPDPSAFAQKFSGKHTHRTIAGGIGHNLPQEAPEAFAKAVIDVDGF
;
A
#
# COMPACT_ATOMS: atom_id res chain seq x y z
N MET A 1 -0.89 62.42 34.96
CA MET A 1 -1.44 61.07 35.00
C MET A 1 -2.10 60.83 33.66
N ALA A 2 -1.48 60.13 32.75
CA ALA A 2 -1.98 59.81 31.43
C ALA A 2 -1.89 58.29 31.27
N SER A 3 -3.05 57.65 31.15
CA SER A 3 -3.21 56.22 30.90
C SER A 3 -3.04 55.92 29.41
N VAL A 4 -2.09 55.06 29.08
CA VAL A 4 -1.88 54.56 27.73
C VAL A 4 -2.51 53.16 27.67
N SER A 5 -3.61 53.02 26.95
CA SER A 5 -4.16 51.70 26.61
C SER A 5 -3.50 51.16 25.34
N ALA A 6 -2.79 50.04 25.46
CA ALA A 6 -2.24 49.32 24.32
C ALA A 6 -3.30 48.33 23.80
N GLY A 7 -3.87 48.62 22.67
CA GLY A 7 -4.69 47.68 21.90
C GLY A 7 -3.82 46.81 21.02
N GLY A 8 -3.64 45.56 21.39
CA GLY A 8 -2.96 44.57 20.56
C GLY A 8 -3.93 43.97 19.53
N ALA A 9 -3.77 44.34 18.29
CA ALA A 9 -4.47 43.68 17.17
C ALA A 9 -3.77 42.36 16.85
N LEU A 10 -4.46 41.23 17.05
CA LEU A 10 -4.06 39.92 16.58
C LEU A 10 -4.17 39.89 15.04
N LEU A 11 -3.03 39.93 14.38
CA LEU A 11 -2.92 39.71 12.94
C LEU A 11 -3.16 38.20 12.67
N ALA A 12 -4.22 37.88 11.96
CA ALA A 12 -4.47 36.57 11.41
C ALA A 12 -3.37 36.21 10.38
N PRO A 13 -2.87 34.96 10.35
CA PRO A 13 -1.88 34.56 9.36
C PRO A 13 -2.49 34.60 7.95
N ARG A 14 -1.85 35.35 7.06
CA ARG A 14 -2.16 35.32 5.62
C ARG A 14 -1.73 34.00 5.02
N PRO A 15 -2.52 33.39 4.10
CA PRO A 15 -2.10 32.19 3.41
C PRO A 15 -0.91 32.47 2.49
N LEU A 16 0.13 31.64 2.59
CA LEU A 16 1.43 31.72 1.91
C LEU A 16 1.40 31.28 0.43
N PHE A 17 0.25 31.13 -0.19
CA PHE A 17 0.13 30.72 -1.60
C PHE A 17 -0.86 31.59 -2.35
N ALA A 18 -0.33 32.63 -2.97
CA ALA A 18 -1.00 33.32 -4.06
C ALA A 18 0.06 33.81 -5.07
N ASP A 19 0.51 32.91 -5.92
CA ASP A 19 1.15 33.29 -7.17
C ASP A 19 0.27 32.76 -8.33
N ARG A 20 -0.43 33.71 -8.99
CA ARG A 20 -1.21 33.42 -10.20
C ARG A 20 -0.31 33.50 -11.41
N GLY A 21 0.57 32.51 -11.59
CA GLY A 21 1.19 32.21 -12.86
C GLY A 21 0.17 31.59 -13.80
N ARG A 22 -0.04 32.18 -14.98
CA ARG A 22 -0.82 31.58 -16.07
C ARG A 22 -0.25 30.22 -16.41
N VAL A 23 -0.91 29.15 -16.01
CA VAL A 23 -0.64 27.79 -16.44
C VAL A 23 -1.25 27.65 -17.84
N ALA A 24 -0.43 27.34 -18.83
CA ALA A 24 -0.89 26.90 -20.14
C ALA A 24 -1.76 25.64 -19.97
N PRO A 25 -2.81 25.41 -20.79
CA PRO A 25 -3.64 24.22 -20.66
C PRO A 25 -2.78 22.99 -20.88
N ALA A 26 -2.65 22.15 -19.85
CA ALA A 26 -2.08 20.85 -19.96
C ALA A 26 -2.92 20.04 -20.95
N ILE A 27 -2.25 19.44 -21.95
CA ILE A 27 -2.87 18.46 -22.83
C ILE A 27 -3.22 17.27 -21.93
N ALA A 28 -4.52 17.13 -21.63
CA ALA A 28 -5.04 15.99 -20.90
C ALA A 28 -4.86 14.75 -21.79
N ASN A 29 -3.87 13.91 -21.45
CA ASN A 29 -3.97 12.50 -21.80
C ASN A 29 -5.06 11.92 -20.90
N PRO A 30 -6.13 11.32 -21.43
CA PRO A 30 -7.13 10.69 -20.62
C PRO A 30 -6.49 9.43 -20.01
N THR A 31 -6.13 9.50 -18.71
CA THR A 31 -6.06 8.30 -17.91
C THR A 31 -7.48 7.74 -17.90
N ALA A 32 -7.66 6.58 -18.52
CA ALA A 32 -8.99 5.98 -18.64
C ALA A 32 -9.58 5.78 -17.25
N SER A 33 -10.83 6.26 -17.06
CA SER A 33 -11.61 5.93 -15.87
C SER A 33 -11.67 4.40 -15.75
N PRO A 34 -11.68 3.84 -14.51
CA PRO A 34 -11.77 2.39 -14.32
C PRO A 34 -12.96 1.84 -15.09
N LYS A 35 -12.72 0.79 -15.91
CA LYS A 35 -13.77 0.15 -16.73
C LYS A 35 -14.79 -0.59 -15.86
N ASN A 36 -14.35 -1.04 -14.67
CA ASN A 36 -15.17 -1.74 -13.70
C ASN A 36 -15.31 -0.92 -12.43
N THR A 37 -16.49 -0.96 -11.83
CA THR A 37 -16.81 -0.21 -10.60
C THR A 37 -17.02 -1.10 -9.38
N SER A 38 -17.06 -2.42 -9.55
CA SER A 38 -17.27 -3.38 -8.46
C SER A 38 -16.73 -4.75 -8.80
N PHE A 39 -16.48 -5.54 -7.77
CA PHE A 39 -16.32 -6.98 -7.87
C PHE A 39 -17.71 -7.65 -7.87
N ALA A 40 -17.83 -8.82 -8.52
CA ALA A 40 -19.11 -9.54 -8.63
C ALA A 40 -19.70 -9.90 -7.26
N SER A 41 -18.84 -10.32 -6.31
CA SER A 41 -19.23 -10.60 -4.92
C SER A 41 -18.01 -10.54 -4.01
N LEU A 42 -18.24 -10.15 -2.76
CA LEU A 42 -17.25 -10.28 -1.70
C LEU A 42 -17.54 -11.55 -0.90
N LYS A 43 -16.48 -12.23 -0.52
CA LYS A 43 -16.49 -13.44 0.29
C LYS A 43 -15.86 -13.17 1.65
N GLN A 44 -16.12 -14.06 2.60
CA GLN A 44 -15.54 -14.04 3.94
C GLN A 44 -14.98 -15.43 4.25
N ILE A 45 -13.81 -15.47 4.91
CA ILE A 45 -13.20 -16.72 5.34
C ILE A 45 -12.42 -16.53 6.64
N HIS A 46 -12.56 -17.49 7.57
CA HIS A 46 -11.71 -17.52 8.75
C HIS A 46 -10.29 -17.92 8.38
N ALA A 47 -9.33 -17.06 8.69
CA ALA A 47 -7.91 -17.24 8.42
C ALA A 47 -7.08 -16.72 9.60
N GLY A 48 -6.60 -17.62 10.44
CA GLY A 48 -5.82 -17.29 11.63
C GLY A 48 -6.58 -16.39 12.61
N LEU A 49 -6.07 -15.18 12.82
CA LEU A 49 -6.67 -14.19 13.76
C LEU A 49 -7.84 -13.41 13.14
N LEU A 50 -8.09 -13.60 11.85
CA LEU A 50 -9.00 -12.75 11.07
C LEU A 50 -10.14 -13.57 10.45
N ASN A 51 -11.27 -12.91 10.30
CA ASN A 51 -12.28 -13.23 9.29
C ASN A 51 -12.03 -12.29 8.11
N VAL A 52 -11.37 -12.82 7.08
CA VAL A 52 -10.86 -12.04 5.95
C VAL A 52 -11.95 -11.84 4.92
N GLY A 53 -12.24 -10.58 4.58
CA GLY A 53 -13.04 -10.22 3.43
C GLY A 53 -12.18 -10.20 2.17
N TYR A 54 -12.67 -10.79 1.08
CA TYR A 54 -11.92 -10.81 -0.18
C TYR A 54 -12.83 -10.90 -1.40
N ALA A 55 -12.32 -10.43 -2.53
CA ALA A 55 -12.88 -10.71 -3.84
C ALA A 55 -12.15 -11.90 -4.49
N GLU A 56 -12.88 -12.67 -5.30
CA GLU A 56 -12.31 -13.78 -6.07
C GLU A 56 -12.83 -13.74 -7.51
N ALA A 57 -11.92 -13.94 -8.46
CA ALA A 57 -12.25 -13.99 -9.89
C ALA A 57 -11.50 -15.12 -10.59
N GLY A 58 -12.03 -15.55 -11.74
CA GLY A 58 -11.44 -16.60 -12.58
C GLY A 58 -11.77 -18.02 -12.14
N PRO A 59 -11.14 -19.02 -12.79
CA PRO A 59 -11.44 -20.43 -12.54
C PRO A 59 -10.87 -20.88 -11.18
N ALA A 60 -11.67 -21.57 -10.38
CA ALA A 60 -11.29 -22.02 -9.04
C ALA A 60 -10.07 -22.95 -9.00
N ASN A 61 -9.78 -23.65 -10.10
CA ASN A 61 -8.65 -24.55 -10.28
C ASN A 61 -7.49 -23.95 -11.08
N GLY A 62 -7.56 -22.66 -11.43
CA GLY A 62 -6.46 -21.94 -12.08
C GLY A 62 -5.27 -21.71 -11.14
N PRO A 63 -4.09 -21.41 -11.70
CA PRO A 63 -2.95 -21.00 -10.89
C PRO A 63 -3.31 -19.76 -10.07
N ALA A 64 -2.96 -19.77 -8.78
CA ALA A 64 -3.36 -18.72 -7.86
C ALA A 64 -2.51 -17.47 -8.02
N VAL A 65 -3.19 -16.30 -8.03
CA VAL A 65 -2.61 -14.97 -7.91
C VAL A 65 -3.25 -14.25 -6.74
N ILE A 66 -2.45 -13.68 -5.85
CA ILE A 66 -2.92 -12.86 -4.73
C ILE A 66 -2.48 -11.43 -4.96
N LEU A 67 -3.46 -10.50 -5.02
CA LEU A 67 -3.26 -9.08 -5.28
C LEU A 67 -3.40 -8.30 -3.97
N LEU A 68 -2.35 -7.60 -3.55
CA LEU A 68 -2.23 -6.99 -2.24
C LEU A 68 -2.19 -5.46 -2.33
N GLN A 69 -3.17 -4.82 -1.72
CA GLN A 69 -3.34 -3.37 -1.69
C GLN A 69 -2.34 -2.65 -0.78
N GLY A 70 -2.15 -1.35 -1.04
CA GLY A 70 -1.41 -0.43 -0.19
C GLY A 70 -2.28 0.37 0.78
N TRP A 71 -1.63 1.23 1.56
CA TRP A 71 -2.28 2.27 2.37
C TRP A 71 -2.07 3.65 1.72
N PRO A 72 -3.07 4.51 1.69
CA PRO A 72 -4.47 4.36 2.04
C PRO A 72 -5.33 3.99 0.80
N TYR A 73 -5.24 2.77 0.38
CA TYR A 73 -5.99 2.20 -0.75
C TYR A 73 -6.76 0.97 -0.29
N ASP A 74 -7.43 0.29 -1.23
CA ASP A 74 -8.15 -0.94 -0.94
C ASP A 74 -8.17 -1.91 -2.12
N ILE A 75 -9.01 -2.94 -2.06
CA ILE A 75 -9.11 -3.95 -3.12
C ILE A 75 -9.50 -3.37 -4.48
N TYR A 76 -10.17 -2.21 -4.53
CA TYR A 76 -10.58 -1.57 -5.79
C TYR A 76 -9.41 -1.06 -6.63
N SER A 77 -8.20 -0.98 -6.07
CA SER A 77 -6.98 -0.80 -6.86
C SER A 77 -6.81 -1.89 -7.93
N TYR A 78 -7.45 -3.04 -7.75
CA TYR A 78 -7.35 -4.20 -8.65
C TYR A 78 -8.64 -4.52 -9.40
N VAL A 79 -9.63 -3.64 -9.36
CA VAL A 79 -10.95 -3.91 -9.96
C VAL A 79 -10.88 -4.15 -11.47
N ASP A 80 -9.92 -3.55 -12.16
CA ASP A 80 -9.67 -3.78 -13.58
C ASP A 80 -8.59 -4.85 -13.84
N VAL A 81 -7.64 -5.04 -12.92
CA VAL A 81 -6.59 -6.06 -13.03
C VAL A 81 -7.16 -7.48 -12.88
N ALA A 82 -8.06 -7.67 -11.91
CA ALA A 82 -8.59 -9.00 -11.60
C ALA A 82 -9.30 -9.68 -12.80
N PRO A 83 -10.18 -9.01 -13.57
CA PRO A 83 -10.80 -9.63 -14.73
C PRO A 83 -9.81 -9.92 -15.87
N LEU A 84 -8.74 -9.13 -16.03
CA LEU A 84 -7.70 -9.40 -17.03
C LEU A 84 -6.97 -10.71 -16.71
N LEU A 85 -6.57 -10.90 -15.45
CA LEU A 85 -5.91 -12.12 -15.00
C LEU A 85 -6.87 -13.32 -15.00
N ALA A 86 -8.13 -13.13 -14.61
CA ALA A 86 -9.15 -14.17 -14.68
C ALA A 86 -9.38 -14.66 -16.13
N SER A 87 -9.39 -13.73 -17.09
CA SER A 87 -9.51 -14.06 -18.53
C SER A 87 -8.26 -14.79 -19.06
N ALA A 88 -7.10 -14.59 -18.43
CA ALA A 88 -5.88 -15.33 -18.71
C ALA A 88 -5.80 -16.70 -18.00
N GLY A 89 -6.86 -17.11 -17.28
CA GLY A 89 -6.99 -18.42 -16.66
C GLY A 89 -6.49 -18.52 -15.21
N TYR A 90 -6.14 -17.39 -14.57
CA TYR A 90 -5.71 -17.39 -13.17
C TYR A 90 -6.89 -17.39 -12.19
N ARG A 91 -6.72 -18.05 -11.05
CA ARG A 91 -7.55 -17.85 -9.86
C ARG A 91 -7.04 -16.64 -9.11
N VAL A 92 -7.78 -15.55 -9.14
CA VAL A 92 -7.37 -14.25 -8.59
C VAL A 92 -8.03 -14.01 -7.25
N ILE A 93 -7.25 -13.78 -6.21
CA ILE A 93 -7.70 -13.48 -4.85
C ILE A 93 -7.27 -12.05 -4.50
N VAL A 94 -8.21 -11.22 -4.08
CA VAL A 94 -7.96 -9.81 -3.70
C VAL A 94 -8.48 -9.57 -2.29
N PRO A 95 -7.68 -9.81 -1.24
CA PRO A 95 -8.11 -9.67 0.14
C PRO A 95 -8.06 -8.22 0.61
N PHE A 96 -8.98 -7.83 1.47
CA PHE A 96 -8.77 -6.68 2.34
C PHE A 96 -7.74 -7.05 3.42
N LEU A 97 -6.69 -6.27 3.53
CA LEU A 97 -5.72 -6.40 4.62
C LEU A 97 -6.39 -6.12 5.98
N ARG A 98 -5.70 -6.49 7.08
CA ARG A 98 -6.16 -6.17 8.44
C ARG A 98 -6.46 -4.69 8.59
N GLY A 99 -7.60 -4.35 9.19
CA GLY A 99 -8.04 -2.97 9.38
C GLY A 99 -8.66 -2.33 8.13
N PHE A 100 -8.98 -3.11 7.09
CA PHE A 100 -9.62 -2.59 5.88
C PHE A 100 -10.92 -3.33 5.54
N GLY A 101 -11.83 -2.60 4.89
CA GLY A 101 -13.07 -3.12 4.32
C GLY A 101 -13.84 -4.01 5.27
N THR A 102 -14.15 -5.23 4.83
CA THR A 102 -14.95 -6.20 5.61
C THR A 102 -14.10 -7.18 6.43
N THR A 103 -12.76 -7.10 6.39
CA THR A 103 -11.90 -7.91 7.26
C THR A 103 -12.08 -7.52 8.73
N ARG A 104 -12.24 -8.50 9.60
CA ARG A 104 -12.46 -8.30 11.05
C ARG A 104 -11.58 -9.24 11.86
N PHE A 105 -11.15 -8.79 13.02
CA PHE A 105 -10.56 -9.70 14.04
C PHE A 105 -11.61 -10.65 14.57
N VAL A 106 -11.23 -11.92 14.78
CA VAL A 106 -12.11 -12.94 15.35
C VAL A 106 -12.40 -12.65 16.83
N SER A 107 -11.42 -12.06 17.54
CA SER A 107 -11.54 -11.69 18.93
C SER A 107 -11.29 -10.20 19.15
N SER A 108 -12.10 -9.57 19.98
CA SER A 108 -11.91 -8.20 20.47
C SER A 108 -10.60 -8.03 21.24
N GLU A 109 -10.14 -9.08 21.91
CA GLU A 109 -8.93 -9.10 22.73
C GLU A 109 -7.63 -9.17 21.90
N THR A 110 -7.72 -9.46 20.61
CA THR A 110 -6.54 -9.51 19.74
C THR A 110 -5.94 -8.12 19.61
N PHE A 111 -4.65 -8.00 19.89
CA PHE A 111 -3.93 -6.73 19.75
C PHE A 111 -3.95 -6.25 18.28
N ARG A 112 -4.25 -4.96 18.06
CA ARG A 112 -4.32 -4.33 16.73
C ARG A 112 -2.92 -4.05 16.22
N ASN A 113 -2.20 -5.13 15.98
CA ASN A 113 -0.80 -5.14 15.56
C ASN A 113 -0.67 -4.79 14.07
N GLY A 114 0.09 -3.74 13.76
CA GLY A 114 0.42 -3.30 12.40
C GLY A 114 1.87 -3.61 11.99
N GLN A 115 2.56 -4.56 12.67
CA GLN A 115 3.90 -4.99 12.26
C GLN A 115 3.86 -5.63 10.88
N GLN A 116 4.91 -5.41 10.11
CA GLN A 116 4.98 -5.87 8.72
C GLN A 116 4.95 -7.40 8.59
N SER A 117 5.62 -8.14 9.49
CA SER A 117 5.60 -9.60 9.49
C SER A 117 4.21 -10.16 9.79
N VAL A 118 3.44 -9.46 10.60
CA VAL A 118 2.10 -9.90 11.01
C VAL A 118 1.10 -9.76 9.86
N VAL A 119 1.22 -8.71 9.05
CA VAL A 119 0.42 -8.57 7.82
C VAL A 119 0.75 -9.70 6.83
N ALA A 120 2.03 -10.09 6.72
CA ALA A 120 2.44 -11.23 5.89
C ALA A 120 1.88 -12.56 6.42
N LEU A 121 1.86 -12.77 7.74
CA LEU A 121 1.26 -13.95 8.36
C LEU A 121 -0.23 -14.07 8.10
N ASP A 122 -0.96 -12.95 8.01
CA ASP A 122 -2.38 -12.98 7.65
C ASP A 122 -2.59 -13.56 6.25
N ILE A 123 -1.71 -13.20 5.30
CA ILE A 123 -1.80 -13.71 3.94
C ILE A 123 -1.41 -15.19 3.87
N ILE A 124 -0.43 -15.63 4.64
CA ILE A 124 -0.11 -17.06 4.80
C ILE A 124 -1.32 -17.82 5.36
N ALA A 125 -1.95 -17.30 6.43
CA ALA A 125 -3.15 -17.90 7.01
C ALA A 125 -4.33 -17.92 6.02
N LEU A 126 -4.48 -16.89 5.20
CA LEU A 126 -5.48 -16.85 4.13
C LEU A 126 -5.21 -17.91 3.06
N MET A 127 -3.95 -18.07 2.64
CA MET A 127 -3.55 -19.11 1.71
C MET A 127 -3.89 -20.51 2.24
N ASP A 128 -3.60 -20.76 3.53
CA ASP A 128 -3.92 -22.03 4.18
C ASP A 128 -5.44 -22.29 4.22
N ALA A 129 -6.22 -21.28 4.60
CA ALA A 129 -7.68 -21.35 4.65
C ALA A 129 -8.31 -21.60 3.26
N LEU A 130 -7.71 -21.03 2.20
CA LEU A 130 -8.15 -21.20 0.80
C LEU A 130 -7.53 -22.44 0.14
N LYS A 131 -6.69 -23.21 0.84
CA LYS A 131 -5.95 -24.38 0.34
C LYS A 131 -5.08 -24.02 -0.88
N ILE A 132 -4.38 -22.89 -0.77
CA ILE A 132 -3.43 -22.41 -1.77
C ILE A 132 -2.03 -22.70 -1.24
N ASP A 133 -1.37 -23.71 -1.78
CA ASP A 133 -0.01 -24.07 -1.35
C ASP A 133 1.00 -23.02 -1.82
N LYS A 134 0.85 -22.53 -3.05
CA LYS A 134 1.76 -21.57 -3.68
C LYS A 134 1.01 -20.64 -4.61
N ALA A 135 1.37 -19.35 -4.62
CA ALA A 135 0.75 -18.34 -5.46
C ALA A 135 1.78 -17.38 -6.08
N ILE A 136 1.40 -16.72 -7.17
CA ILE A 136 2.04 -15.48 -7.59
C ILE A 136 1.54 -14.39 -6.64
N LEU A 137 2.47 -13.65 -6.03
CA LEU A 137 2.15 -12.53 -5.16
C LEU A 137 2.41 -11.22 -5.91
N ALA A 138 1.45 -10.32 -5.89
CA ALA A 138 1.59 -9.04 -6.57
C ALA A 138 1.01 -7.92 -5.71
N GLY A 139 1.75 -6.81 -5.57
CA GLY A 139 1.30 -5.73 -4.70
C GLY A 139 2.03 -4.41 -4.90
N PHE A 140 1.52 -3.39 -4.24
CA PHE A 140 2.13 -2.08 -4.15
C PHE A 140 2.05 -1.55 -2.70
N ASP A 141 2.94 -0.66 -2.31
CA ASP A 141 3.00 -0.06 -0.97
C ASP A 141 2.99 -1.12 0.15
N TRP A 142 2.04 -1.11 1.10
CA TRP A 142 1.93 -2.15 2.14
C TRP A 142 1.76 -3.54 1.55
N GLY A 143 1.00 -3.66 0.46
CA GLY A 143 0.80 -4.94 -0.23
C GLY A 143 2.06 -5.43 -0.92
N GLY A 144 2.83 -4.54 -1.55
CA GLY A 144 4.14 -4.86 -2.13
C GLY A 144 5.11 -5.34 -1.05
N ARG A 145 5.19 -4.61 0.06
CA ARG A 145 6.00 -5.01 1.23
C ARG A 145 5.58 -6.38 1.77
N THR A 146 4.28 -6.61 1.89
CA THR A 146 3.75 -7.91 2.35
C THR A 146 4.17 -9.04 1.42
N ALA A 147 4.07 -8.83 0.11
CA ALA A 147 4.51 -9.79 -0.90
C ALA A 147 6.02 -10.06 -0.83
N ASP A 148 6.85 -9.02 -0.72
CA ASP A 148 8.30 -9.11 -0.54
C ASP A 148 8.66 -9.94 0.71
N ILE A 149 7.97 -9.68 1.84
CA ILE A 149 8.18 -10.39 3.09
C ILE A 149 7.84 -11.86 2.96
N ILE A 150 6.74 -12.21 2.31
CA ILE A 150 6.38 -13.61 2.06
C ILE A 150 7.42 -14.28 1.17
N ALA A 151 7.86 -13.61 0.11
CA ALA A 151 8.89 -14.13 -0.79
C ALA A 151 10.23 -14.40 -0.11
N VAL A 152 10.54 -13.67 0.98
CA VAL A 152 11.76 -13.84 1.79
C VAL A 152 11.59 -14.90 2.88
N LEU A 153 10.50 -14.83 3.64
CA LEU A 153 10.32 -15.68 4.83
C LEU A 153 9.79 -17.08 4.48
N TRP A 154 8.97 -17.16 3.41
CA TRP A 154 8.32 -18.39 2.93
C TRP A 154 8.40 -18.50 1.40
N PRO A 155 9.63 -18.60 0.82
CA PRO A 155 9.81 -18.64 -0.64
C PRO A 155 9.09 -19.82 -1.30
N GLU A 156 8.89 -20.91 -0.56
CA GLU A 156 8.11 -22.06 -1.03
C GLU A 156 6.61 -21.73 -1.27
N ARG A 157 6.08 -20.68 -0.61
CA ARG A 157 4.69 -20.20 -0.78
C ARG A 157 4.55 -19.19 -1.91
N CYS A 158 5.65 -18.61 -2.39
CA CYS A 158 5.70 -17.61 -3.44
C CYS A 158 6.25 -18.21 -4.74
N LYS A 159 5.38 -18.37 -5.77
CA LYS A 159 5.79 -18.87 -7.09
C LYS A 159 6.63 -17.84 -7.83
N ALA A 160 6.16 -16.60 -7.82
CA ALA A 160 6.78 -15.44 -8.44
C ALA A 160 6.23 -14.16 -7.79
N LEU A 161 6.91 -13.03 -7.98
CA LEU A 161 6.62 -11.77 -7.33
C LEU A 161 6.48 -10.62 -8.34
N VAL A 162 5.46 -9.79 -8.17
CA VAL A 162 5.38 -8.46 -8.79
C VAL A 162 5.31 -7.42 -7.68
N SER A 163 6.33 -6.58 -7.55
CA SER A 163 6.42 -5.54 -6.52
C SER A 163 6.54 -4.16 -7.15
N VAL A 164 5.59 -3.27 -6.85
CA VAL A 164 5.66 -1.86 -7.26
C VAL A 164 6.57 -1.11 -6.30
N SER A 165 7.46 -0.28 -6.85
CA SER A 165 8.50 0.51 -6.16
C SER A 165 9.66 -0.32 -5.58
N GLY A 166 9.85 -1.54 -6.08
CA GLY A 166 11.06 -2.33 -5.83
C GLY A 166 11.06 -3.13 -4.54
N TYR A 167 12.17 -3.12 -3.82
CA TYR A 167 12.34 -3.81 -2.56
C TYR A 167 11.82 -2.97 -1.40
N LEU A 168 10.75 -3.43 -0.73
CA LEU A 168 9.99 -2.61 0.23
C LEU A 168 10.14 -3.05 1.70
N ILE A 169 11.04 -3.99 2.01
CA ILE A 169 11.29 -4.40 3.40
C ILE A 169 12.14 -3.34 4.09
N PRO A 170 11.59 -2.57 5.06
CA PRO A 170 12.34 -1.52 5.73
C PRO A 170 13.37 -2.10 6.71
N SER A 171 14.51 -1.43 6.81
CA SER A 171 15.44 -1.63 7.90
C SER A 171 15.03 -0.76 9.09
N PRO A 172 14.83 -1.31 10.30
CA PRO A 172 14.54 -0.51 11.50
C PRO A 172 15.60 0.56 11.78
N ALA A 173 16.88 0.25 11.51
CA ALA A 173 17.97 1.20 11.66
C ALA A 173 17.86 2.37 10.65
N ALA A 174 17.53 2.06 9.38
CA ALA A 174 17.33 3.08 8.36
C ALA A 174 16.11 3.96 8.67
N ASN A 175 15.03 3.40 9.20
CA ASN A 175 13.84 4.16 9.58
C ASN A 175 14.09 5.15 10.74
N ARG A 176 15.10 4.91 11.56
CA ARG A 176 15.51 5.81 12.66
C ARG A 176 16.54 6.85 12.24
N ALA A 177 17.19 6.67 11.10
CA ALA A 177 18.17 7.62 10.60
C ALA A 177 17.47 8.83 9.96
N PRO A 178 17.88 10.07 10.28
CA PRO A 178 17.28 11.25 9.66
C PRO A 178 17.62 11.32 8.17
N LEU A 179 16.64 11.73 7.38
CA LEU A 179 16.79 11.95 5.95
C LEU A 179 17.01 13.45 5.64
N PRO A 180 17.45 13.81 4.43
CA PRO A 180 17.46 15.21 4.02
C PRO A 180 16.06 15.83 4.09
N PRO A 181 15.91 17.13 4.44
CA PRO A 181 14.61 17.76 4.71
C PRO A 181 13.56 17.58 3.60
N LYS A 182 13.97 17.55 2.32
CA LYS A 182 13.06 17.32 1.19
C LYS A 182 12.49 15.90 1.19
N ALA A 183 13.26 14.90 1.60
CA ALA A 183 12.79 13.53 1.74
C ALA A 183 11.89 13.38 2.97
N GLU A 184 12.26 14.01 4.11
CA GLU A 184 11.40 14.05 5.30
C GLU A 184 10.03 14.68 5.01
N LEU A 185 9.97 15.70 4.17
CA LEU A 185 8.72 16.33 3.77
C LEU A 185 7.79 15.33 3.04
N GLN A 186 8.32 14.36 2.30
CA GLN A 186 7.51 13.31 1.67
C GLN A 186 6.93 12.33 2.69
N TRP A 187 7.60 12.15 3.82
CA TRP A 187 7.18 11.27 4.92
C TRP A 187 6.45 12.01 6.06
N TRP A 188 6.03 13.27 5.86
CA TRP A 188 5.43 14.14 6.88
C TRP A 188 4.34 13.45 7.71
N TYR A 189 3.54 12.62 7.09
CA TYR A 189 2.40 11.94 7.73
C TYR A 189 2.85 10.91 8.78
N GLN A 190 4.03 10.31 8.65
CA GLN A 190 4.55 9.39 9.66
C GLN A 190 4.84 10.14 10.97
N PHE A 191 5.40 11.35 10.88
CA PHE A 191 5.67 12.20 12.04
C PHE A 191 4.36 12.77 12.63
N TYR A 192 3.38 13.04 11.80
CA TYR A 192 2.04 13.40 12.25
C TYR A 192 1.43 12.25 13.07
N PHE A 193 1.45 11.02 12.58
CA PHE A 193 0.97 9.83 13.25
C PHE A 193 1.76 9.46 14.53
N ALA A 194 2.98 9.92 14.68
CA ALA A 194 3.77 9.76 15.89
C ALA A 194 3.13 10.42 17.13
N THR A 195 2.29 11.44 16.92
CA THR A 195 1.64 12.22 17.96
C THR A 195 0.21 11.78 18.22
N GLU A 196 -0.32 12.06 19.44
CA GLU A 196 -1.74 11.85 19.74
C GLU A 196 -2.62 12.77 18.87
N ARG A 197 -2.20 14.02 18.65
CA ARG A 197 -2.86 14.93 17.71
C ARG A 197 -3.01 14.31 16.33
N GLY A 198 -1.99 13.60 15.85
CA GLY A 198 -2.00 12.93 14.54
C GLY A 198 -2.96 11.75 14.51
N ARG A 199 -2.99 10.94 15.56
CA ARG A 199 -3.98 9.87 15.73
C ARG A 199 -5.41 10.41 15.69
N ASP A 200 -5.71 11.41 16.53
CA ASP A 200 -7.05 11.98 16.65
C ASP A 200 -7.47 12.70 15.35
N GLY A 201 -6.51 13.35 14.69
CA GLY A 201 -6.75 14.00 13.40
C GLY A 201 -7.02 12.98 12.28
N TYR A 202 -6.30 11.87 12.25
CA TYR A 202 -6.55 10.80 11.29
C TYR A 202 -7.90 10.11 11.56
N ASP A 203 -8.23 9.83 12.80
CA ASP A 203 -9.53 9.26 13.15
C ASP A 203 -10.69 10.15 12.71
N LYS A 204 -10.56 11.46 12.93
CA LYS A 204 -11.60 12.43 12.58
C LYS A 204 -11.73 12.71 11.09
N TYR A 205 -10.61 12.76 10.38
CA TYR A 205 -10.52 13.26 8.99
C TYR A 205 -9.92 12.23 8.03
N ARG A 206 -10.07 10.92 8.30
CA ARG A 206 -9.38 9.86 7.57
C ARG A 206 -9.65 9.84 6.07
N HIS A 207 -10.87 10.18 5.65
CA HIS A 207 -11.22 10.26 4.22
C HIS A 207 -10.50 11.42 3.55
N ASP A 208 -10.58 12.63 4.11
CA ASP A 208 -9.88 13.80 3.57
C ASP A 208 -8.37 13.61 3.55
N PHE A 209 -7.85 12.98 4.61
CA PHE A 209 -6.44 12.64 4.72
C PHE A 209 -6.01 11.66 3.63
N ALA A 210 -6.76 10.58 3.45
CA ALA A 210 -6.48 9.58 2.41
C ALA A 210 -6.55 10.20 1.01
N LYS A 211 -7.54 11.06 0.74
CA LYS A 211 -7.68 11.76 -0.54
C LYS A 211 -6.48 12.66 -0.83
N LEU A 212 -6.00 13.39 0.18
CA LEU A 212 -4.79 14.19 0.07
C LEU A 212 -3.57 13.32 -0.26
N ILE A 213 -3.41 12.16 0.40
CA ILE A 213 -2.32 11.22 0.08
C ILE A 213 -2.42 10.72 -1.36
N TRP A 214 -3.62 10.37 -1.86
CA TRP A 214 -3.77 9.97 -3.27
C TRP A 214 -3.34 11.08 -4.23
N GLN A 215 -3.73 12.32 -3.97
CA GLN A 215 -3.36 13.48 -4.81
C GLN A 215 -1.85 13.74 -4.83
N ILE A 216 -1.18 13.56 -3.68
CA ILE A 216 0.28 13.72 -3.56
C ILE A 216 1.01 12.55 -4.21
N ALA A 217 0.55 11.32 -3.97
CA ALA A 217 1.21 10.11 -4.42
C ALA A 217 1.00 9.83 -5.93
N SER A 218 -0.12 10.30 -6.50
CA SER A 218 -0.45 10.16 -7.91
C SER A 218 -0.81 11.52 -8.52
N PRO A 219 0.14 12.46 -8.63
CA PRO A 219 -0.13 13.86 -8.93
C PRO A 219 -0.66 14.13 -10.35
N LYS A 220 -0.54 13.16 -11.25
CA LYS A 220 -1.05 13.24 -12.63
C LYS A 220 -2.33 12.42 -12.83
N TRP A 221 -2.74 11.66 -11.83
CA TRP A 221 -3.96 10.87 -11.92
C TRP A 221 -5.20 11.71 -11.61
N ASN A 222 -6.07 11.85 -12.60
CA ASN A 222 -7.32 12.58 -12.46
C ASN A 222 -8.45 11.61 -12.08
N PHE A 223 -8.45 11.10 -10.84
CA PHE A 223 -9.53 10.28 -10.32
C PHE A 223 -10.72 11.16 -9.92
N ASP A 224 -11.94 10.65 -10.11
CA ASP A 224 -13.17 11.30 -9.65
C ASP A 224 -13.51 10.94 -8.19
N ASP A 225 -14.43 11.69 -7.61
CA ASP A 225 -14.88 11.48 -6.22
C ASP A 225 -15.50 10.09 -6.05
N ALA A 226 -16.25 9.58 -7.02
CA ALA A 226 -16.88 8.27 -6.95
C ALA A 226 -15.84 7.13 -6.88
N THR A 227 -14.72 7.27 -7.58
CA THR A 227 -13.60 6.32 -7.52
C THR A 227 -12.94 6.34 -6.15
N PHE A 228 -12.70 7.54 -5.60
CA PHE A 228 -12.14 7.69 -4.26
C PHE A 228 -13.10 7.18 -3.18
N ASP A 229 -14.36 7.63 -3.17
CA ASP A 229 -15.35 7.33 -2.14
C ASP A 229 -15.60 5.82 -2.01
N ARG A 230 -15.56 5.09 -3.13
CA ARG A 230 -15.67 3.63 -3.15
C ARG A 230 -14.56 2.95 -2.35
N SER A 231 -13.33 3.38 -2.50
CA SER A 231 -12.20 2.89 -1.72
C SER A 231 -12.21 3.43 -0.29
N ALA A 232 -12.62 4.68 -0.09
CA ALA A 232 -12.66 5.33 1.21
C ALA A 232 -13.61 4.63 2.20
N ALA A 233 -14.70 4.02 1.73
CA ALA A 233 -15.60 3.20 2.53
C ALA A 233 -14.87 2.04 3.25
N SER A 234 -13.73 1.59 2.72
CA SER A 234 -12.90 0.56 3.33
C SER A 234 -12.21 1.05 4.62
N PHE A 235 -11.98 2.35 4.76
CA PHE A 235 -11.33 2.97 5.93
C PHE A 235 -12.29 3.13 7.13
N ASP A 236 -13.59 2.90 6.94
CA ASP A 236 -14.57 2.86 8.03
C ASP A 236 -14.55 1.56 8.82
N ASN A 237 -13.62 0.66 8.50
CA ASN A 237 -13.34 -0.49 9.33
C ASN A 237 -12.97 -0.04 10.76
N PRO A 238 -13.60 -0.60 11.82
CA PRO A 238 -13.41 -0.14 13.20
C PRO A 238 -11.96 -0.31 13.71
N ASP A 239 -11.19 -1.20 13.10
CA ASP A 239 -9.80 -1.45 13.48
C ASP A 239 -8.80 -0.61 12.65
N HIS A 240 -9.27 0.13 11.64
CA HIS A 240 -8.41 0.81 10.65
C HIS A 240 -7.42 1.77 11.29
N VAL A 241 -7.91 2.71 12.09
CA VAL A 241 -7.07 3.75 12.70
C VAL A 241 -6.03 3.12 13.63
N ALA A 242 -6.44 2.16 14.46
CA ALA A 242 -5.53 1.50 15.39
C ALA A 242 -4.38 0.76 14.65
N ILE A 243 -4.70 0.03 13.57
CA ILE A 243 -3.71 -0.69 12.76
C ILE A 243 -2.77 0.28 12.05
N VAL A 244 -3.29 1.33 11.42
CA VAL A 244 -2.47 2.32 10.69
C VAL A 244 -1.52 3.06 11.63
N ILE A 245 -2.03 3.58 12.75
CA ILE A 245 -1.23 4.31 13.74
C ILE A 245 -0.17 3.39 14.34
N HIS A 246 -0.53 2.15 14.71
CA HIS A 246 0.45 1.19 15.23
C HIS A 246 1.55 0.90 14.20
N SER A 247 1.21 0.66 12.94
CA SER A 247 2.18 0.36 11.88
C SER A 247 3.22 1.47 11.73
N TYR A 248 2.79 2.73 11.66
CA TYR A 248 3.72 3.84 11.46
C TYR A 248 4.52 4.17 12.72
N ARG A 249 3.91 4.09 13.91
CA ARG A 249 4.65 4.27 15.19
C ARG A 249 5.67 3.16 15.41
N TRP A 250 5.32 1.91 15.11
CA TRP A 250 6.24 0.78 15.22
C TRP A 250 7.44 0.95 14.26
N ARG A 251 7.22 1.37 13.03
CA ARG A 251 8.29 1.64 12.05
C ARG A 251 9.27 2.70 12.54
N LEU A 252 8.79 3.70 13.27
CA LEU A 252 9.62 4.75 13.88
C LEU A 252 10.24 4.33 15.22
N GLY A 253 9.91 3.13 15.73
CA GLY A 253 10.39 2.65 17.04
C GLY A 253 9.75 3.36 18.22
N LEU A 254 8.55 3.91 18.06
CA LEU A 254 7.81 4.64 19.10
C LEU A 254 6.85 3.75 19.92
N VAL A 255 6.54 2.56 19.41
CA VAL A 255 5.75 1.55 20.08
C VAL A 255 6.35 0.18 19.86
N GLU A 256 6.13 -0.71 20.83
CA GLU A 256 6.56 -2.09 20.76
C GLU A 256 5.63 -2.93 19.87
N GLY A 257 6.18 -3.95 19.23
CA GLY A 257 5.42 -5.02 18.61
C GLY A 257 5.11 -6.14 19.59
N GLU A 258 4.46 -7.19 19.12
CA GLU A 258 4.27 -8.39 19.94
C GLU A 258 5.54 -9.25 19.96
N PRO A 259 6.06 -9.62 21.13
CA PRO A 259 7.33 -10.38 21.25
C PRO A 259 7.36 -11.70 20.48
N LYS A 260 6.21 -12.35 20.30
CA LYS A 260 6.11 -13.62 19.54
C LYS A 260 6.49 -13.51 18.07
N TYR A 261 6.56 -12.29 17.50
CA TYR A 261 6.95 -12.04 16.10
C TYR A 261 8.37 -11.47 15.98
N GLU A 262 9.06 -11.27 17.09
CA GLU A 262 10.39 -10.63 17.11
C GLU A 262 11.41 -11.37 16.25
N ASP A 263 11.38 -12.71 16.23
CA ASP A 263 12.30 -13.49 15.42
C ASP A 263 12.08 -13.30 13.90
N LEU A 264 10.83 -13.08 13.47
CA LEU A 264 10.54 -12.74 12.08
C LEU A 264 11.07 -11.35 11.75
N GLU A 265 10.85 -10.38 12.63
CA GLU A 265 11.34 -9.01 12.43
C GLU A 265 12.88 -8.95 12.43
N LYS A 266 13.58 -9.74 13.27
CA LYS A 266 15.04 -9.87 13.23
C LYS A 266 15.54 -10.43 11.91
N ARG A 267 14.85 -11.45 11.35
CA ARG A 267 15.18 -12.01 10.03
C ARG A 267 14.98 -10.98 8.91
N LEU A 268 13.99 -10.10 9.01
CA LEU A 268 13.74 -9.03 8.05
C LEU A 268 14.72 -7.86 8.21
N ALA A 269 15.14 -7.55 9.43
CA ALA A 269 16.00 -6.41 9.76
C ALA A 269 17.37 -6.43 9.06
N VAL A 270 17.87 -7.62 8.71
CA VAL A 270 19.13 -7.77 7.98
C VAL A 270 19.00 -7.48 6.47
N GLY A 271 17.80 -7.17 6.00
CA GLY A 271 17.51 -6.88 4.60
C GLY A 271 17.79 -8.08 3.69
N PRO A 272 17.12 -9.22 3.93
CA PRO A 272 17.38 -10.47 3.20
C PRO A 272 17.09 -10.36 1.70
N VAL A 273 17.67 -11.26 0.92
CA VAL A 273 17.54 -11.28 -0.54
C VAL A 273 16.31 -12.08 -0.96
N ILE A 274 15.58 -11.60 -1.95
CA ILE A 274 14.47 -12.29 -2.60
C ILE A 274 15.04 -13.22 -3.67
N THR A 275 14.72 -14.51 -3.59
CA THR A 275 15.25 -15.56 -4.48
C THR A 275 14.28 -16.00 -5.56
N VAL A 276 12.99 -15.68 -5.42
CA VAL A 276 11.96 -16.07 -6.38
C VAL A 276 11.99 -15.17 -7.63
N PRO A 277 11.50 -15.66 -8.79
CA PRO A 277 11.35 -14.84 -9.99
C PRO A 277 10.57 -13.57 -9.70
N THR A 278 11.08 -12.41 -10.12
CA THR A 278 10.50 -11.11 -9.73
C THR A 278 10.47 -10.14 -10.90
N ILE A 279 9.36 -9.43 -11.05
CA ILE A 279 9.26 -8.19 -11.83
C ILE A 279 8.96 -7.04 -10.86
N THR A 280 9.82 -6.01 -10.88
CA THR A 280 9.52 -4.77 -10.17
C THR A 280 8.99 -3.73 -11.15
N LEU A 281 7.99 -2.95 -10.70
CA LEU A 281 7.35 -1.91 -11.49
C LEU A 281 7.54 -0.54 -10.82
N GLU A 282 7.58 0.51 -11.62
CA GLU A 282 7.54 1.89 -11.15
C GLU A 282 6.73 2.75 -12.12
N GLY A 283 5.93 3.69 -11.60
CA GLY A 283 5.25 4.71 -12.41
C GLY A 283 6.16 5.92 -12.65
N ASP A 284 6.15 6.47 -13.86
CA ASP A 284 6.99 7.61 -14.24
C ASP A 284 6.60 8.94 -13.55
N ALA A 285 5.48 8.94 -12.82
CA ALA A 285 4.99 10.10 -12.06
C ALA A 285 4.64 9.75 -10.60
N ASN A 286 5.26 8.69 -10.04
CA ASN A 286 5.06 8.34 -8.64
C ASN A 286 5.52 9.47 -7.71
N GLY A 287 4.57 10.08 -6.99
CA GLY A 287 4.81 11.15 -6.01
C GLY A 287 5.07 10.65 -4.59
N ALA A 288 4.86 9.36 -4.33
CA ALA A 288 5.18 8.75 -3.04
C ALA A 288 6.70 8.54 -2.91
N PRO A 289 7.23 8.42 -1.68
CA PRO A 289 8.63 8.09 -1.48
C PRO A 289 8.99 6.75 -2.11
N HIS A 290 9.96 6.73 -3.01
CA HIS A 290 10.44 5.56 -3.72
C HIS A 290 11.92 5.68 -4.05
N TYR A 291 12.53 4.60 -4.52
CA TYR A 291 13.91 4.64 -5.01
C TYR A 291 13.95 5.29 -6.39
N PRO A 292 14.68 6.39 -6.58
CA PRO A 292 14.74 7.08 -7.87
C PRO A 292 15.49 6.26 -8.94
N ASP A 293 16.34 5.32 -8.51
CA ASP A 293 17.15 4.46 -9.37
C ASP A 293 16.97 3.00 -8.96
N PRO A 294 16.51 2.12 -9.87
CA PRO A 294 16.35 0.68 -9.62
C PRO A 294 17.64 -0.02 -9.22
N SER A 295 18.81 0.51 -9.60
CA SER A 295 20.10 -0.07 -9.21
C SER A 295 20.31 -0.07 -7.70
N ALA A 296 19.64 0.82 -6.96
CA ALA A 296 19.72 0.92 -5.50
C ALA A 296 19.22 -0.35 -4.78
N PHE A 297 18.33 -1.10 -5.41
CA PHE A 297 17.80 -2.34 -4.83
C PHE A 297 18.05 -3.60 -5.67
N ALA A 298 18.68 -3.49 -6.83
CA ALA A 298 18.86 -4.62 -7.75
C ALA A 298 19.54 -5.83 -7.07
N GLN A 299 20.53 -5.59 -6.19
CA GLN A 299 21.21 -6.64 -5.43
C GLN A 299 20.33 -7.35 -4.39
N LYS A 300 19.13 -6.86 -4.14
CA LYS A 300 18.15 -7.50 -3.26
C LYS A 300 17.38 -8.63 -3.94
N PHE A 301 17.62 -8.87 -5.22
CA PHE A 301 17.00 -9.94 -6.00
C PHE A 301 18.09 -10.83 -6.58
N SER A 302 18.16 -12.10 -6.15
CA SER A 302 19.10 -13.08 -6.69
C SER A 302 18.48 -14.08 -7.67
N GLY A 303 17.14 -14.16 -7.71
CA GLY A 303 16.40 -14.86 -8.74
C GLY A 303 16.39 -14.09 -10.07
N LYS A 304 15.70 -14.63 -11.08
CA LYS A 304 15.47 -13.86 -12.32
C LYS A 304 14.69 -12.58 -11.98
N HIS A 305 15.29 -11.43 -12.26
CA HIS A 305 14.72 -10.13 -11.94
C HIS A 305 14.74 -9.20 -13.15
N THR A 306 13.64 -8.48 -13.36
CA THR A 306 13.57 -7.36 -14.30
C THR A 306 12.83 -6.18 -13.66
N HIS A 307 13.24 -4.98 -14.02
CA HIS A 307 12.54 -3.75 -13.64
C HIS A 307 11.85 -3.14 -14.86
N ARG A 308 10.66 -2.55 -14.66
CA ARG A 308 9.91 -1.86 -15.73
C ARG A 308 9.38 -0.53 -15.20
N THR A 309 9.68 0.55 -15.91
CA THR A 309 9.04 1.84 -15.67
C THR A 309 7.84 1.97 -16.62
N ILE A 310 6.67 2.26 -16.05
CA ILE A 310 5.42 2.45 -16.78
C ILE A 310 5.25 3.94 -17.05
N ALA A 311 5.31 4.32 -18.32
CA ALA A 311 5.18 5.69 -18.76
C ALA A 311 3.71 6.08 -18.99
N GLY A 312 3.45 7.38 -18.98
CA GLY A 312 2.13 7.95 -19.24
C GLY A 312 1.59 8.80 -18.10
N GLY A 313 2.46 9.18 -17.15
CA GLY A 313 2.05 9.94 -15.96
C GLY A 313 1.49 9.07 -14.85
N ILE A 314 1.93 7.81 -14.79
CA ILE A 314 1.46 6.82 -13.83
C ILE A 314 2.07 7.11 -12.46
N GLY A 315 1.20 7.21 -11.46
CA GLY A 315 1.57 7.48 -10.08
C GLY A 315 1.73 6.22 -9.23
N HIS A 316 1.42 6.38 -7.96
CA HIS A 316 1.66 5.37 -6.94
C HIS A 316 0.68 4.19 -6.99
N ASN A 317 -0.60 4.46 -7.29
CA ASN A 317 -1.63 3.40 -7.42
C ASN A 317 -1.55 2.76 -8.82
N LEU A 318 -0.35 2.31 -9.19
CA LEU A 318 -0.04 1.77 -10.51
C LEU A 318 -1.04 0.70 -10.98
N PRO A 319 -1.52 -0.26 -10.15
CA PRO A 319 -2.48 -1.25 -10.62
C PRO A 319 -3.82 -0.64 -11.06
N GLN A 320 -4.26 0.48 -10.49
CA GLN A 320 -5.49 1.16 -10.90
C GLN A 320 -5.25 2.17 -12.03
N GLU A 321 -4.08 2.78 -12.07
CA GLU A 321 -3.70 3.76 -13.09
C GLU A 321 -3.27 3.12 -14.42
N ALA A 322 -2.70 1.90 -14.36
CA ALA A 322 -2.20 1.15 -15.52
C ALA A 322 -2.49 -0.37 -15.39
N PRO A 323 -3.78 -0.78 -15.32
CA PRO A 323 -4.17 -2.15 -15.02
C PRO A 323 -3.65 -3.16 -16.04
N GLU A 324 -3.60 -2.84 -17.33
CA GLU A 324 -3.06 -3.70 -18.38
C GLU A 324 -1.57 -3.97 -18.19
N ALA A 325 -0.80 -2.93 -17.84
CA ALA A 325 0.64 -3.07 -17.60
C ALA A 325 0.93 -3.92 -16.35
N PHE A 326 0.12 -3.73 -15.29
CA PHE A 326 0.24 -4.52 -14.08
C PHE A 326 -0.14 -5.99 -14.33
N ALA A 327 -1.28 -6.26 -14.95
CA ALA A 327 -1.71 -7.62 -15.31
C ALA A 327 -0.69 -8.32 -16.22
N LYS A 328 -0.14 -7.60 -17.20
CA LYS A 328 0.91 -8.12 -18.07
C LYS A 328 2.17 -8.52 -17.28
N ALA A 329 2.58 -7.75 -16.29
CA ALA A 329 3.72 -8.10 -15.47
C ALA A 329 3.48 -9.38 -14.66
N VAL A 330 2.24 -9.58 -14.13
CA VAL A 330 1.86 -10.82 -13.42
C VAL A 330 1.91 -12.04 -14.36
N ILE A 331 1.42 -11.89 -15.59
CA ILE A 331 1.46 -12.98 -16.59
C ILE A 331 2.91 -13.27 -17.01
N ASP A 332 3.71 -12.24 -17.26
CA ASP A 332 5.09 -12.40 -17.73
C ASP A 332 5.98 -13.05 -16.67
N VAL A 333 5.81 -12.71 -15.39
CA VAL A 333 6.63 -13.28 -14.32
C VAL A 333 6.35 -14.76 -14.09
N ASP A 334 5.15 -15.24 -14.44
CA ASP A 334 4.79 -16.66 -14.38
C ASP A 334 5.59 -17.51 -15.37
N GLY A 335 6.07 -16.90 -16.44
CA GLY A 335 6.94 -17.54 -17.45
C GLY A 335 8.43 -17.46 -17.15
N PHE A 336 8.86 -16.92 -16.02
CA PHE A 336 10.27 -16.83 -15.65
C PHE A 336 10.77 -18.18 -15.13
#